data_e6f825a61422c4281d39bc79e5d5b241
#
_entry.id   e6f825a61422c4281d39bc79e5d5b241
#
_cell.length_a   1.000
_cell.length_b   1.000
_cell.length_c   1.000
_cell.angle_alpha   90.00
_cell.angle_beta   90.00
_cell.angle_gamma   90.00
#
_symmetry.space_group_name_H-M   'P 1'
#
loop_
_entity.id
_entity.type
_entity.pdbx_description
1 polymer ?
#
loop_
_entity_poly.entity_id
_entity_poly.type
_entity_poly.pdbx_seq_one_letter_code
_entity_poly.pdbx_strand_id
1 'polypeptide(L)'
;IAHVGSNCQLEAMELARHAQEVEADAFAAMAPCFFKPSSVKDLVDFFTPIAQSAPDLPFYYYNMPSMTGVSLSVPSFLIEGKKTMPNLVGTKFTHNNLMEMGECLELNNGEFEVLHGYDEILHY
;
A
#
# COMPACT_ATOMS: atom_id res chain seq x y z
N ILE A 1 9.84 -0.13 -8.63
CA ILE A 1 8.71 0.46 -7.90
C ILE A 1 9.16 1.78 -7.30
N ALA A 2 8.51 2.87 -7.65
CA ALA A 2 8.79 4.19 -7.10
C ALA A 2 8.02 4.40 -5.79
N HIS A 3 8.69 4.89 -4.73
CA HIS A 3 8.02 5.24 -3.48
C HIS A 3 7.55 6.69 -3.55
N VAL A 4 6.25 6.92 -3.40
CA VAL A 4 5.63 8.25 -3.52
C VAL A 4 5.01 8.73 -2.20
N GLY A 5 5.26 8.01 -1.10
CA GLY A 5 4.68 8.32 0.20
C GLY A 5 5.10 9.66 0.76
N SER A 6 4.13 10.36 1.36
CA SER A 6 4.34 11.61 2.09
C SER A 6 3.23 11.73 3.14
N ASN A 7 3.50 12.44 4.22
CA ASN A 7 2.45 12.83 5.18
C ASN A 7 1.46 13.83 4.59
N CYS A 8 1.85 14.51 3.52
CA CYS A 8 0.96 15.41 2.77
C CYS A 8 0.36 14.66 1.59
N GLN A 9 -0.96 14.48 1.60
CA GLN A 9 -1.68 13.76 0.55
C GLN A 9 -1.47 14.40 -0.84
N LEU A 10 -1.52 15.72 -0.93
CA LEU A 10 -1.34 16.45 -2.20
C LEU A 10 0.06 16.24 -2.77
N GLU A 11 1.09 16.23 -1.92
CA GLU A 11 2.45 15.97 -2.36
C GLU A 11 2.60 14.53 -2.88
N ALA A 12 2.03 13.56 -2.18
CA ALA A 12 2.03 12.17 -2.65
C ALA A 12 1.29 12.01 -3.98
N MET A 13 0.20 12.75 -4.19
CA MET A 13 -0.52 12.77 -5.48
C MET A 13 0.37 13.31 -6.61
N GLU A 14 1.13 14.38 -6.36
CA GLU A 14 2.05 14.94 -7.36
C GLU A 14 3.19 13.97 -7.67
N LEU A 15 3.75 13.32 -6.65
CA LEU A 15 4.78 12.31 -6.83
C LEU A 15 4.26 11.10 -7.63
N ALA A 16 3.02 10.68 -7.39
CA ALA A 16 2.39 9.61 -8.16
C ALA A 16 2.22 9.99 -9.63
N ARG A 17 1.74 11.20 -9.93
CA ARG A 17 1.66 11.70 -11.32
C ARG A 17 3.02 11.69 -11.99
N HIS A 18 4.04 12.19 -11.29
CA HIS A 18 5.40 12.20 -11.81
C HIS A 18 5.92 10.78 -12.10
N ALA A 19 5.65 9.83 -11.20
CA ALA A 19 6.03 8.42 -11.42
C ALA A 19 5.42 7.87 -12.72
N GLN A 20 4.16 8.21 -13.01
CA GLN A 20 3.51 7.81 -14.26
C GLN A 20 4.11 8.52 -15.47
N GLU A 21 4.38 9.83 -15.37
CA GLU A 21 4.97 10.63 -16.46
C GLU A 21 6.36 10.12 -16.88
N VAL A 22 7.16 9.65 -15.93
CA VAL A 22 8.50 9.09 -16.21
C VAL A 22 8.47 7.59 -16.47
N GLU A 23 7.28 7.03 -16.65
CA GLU A 23 7.07 5.62 -17.01
C GLU A 23 7.68 4.62 -16.01
N ALA A 24 7.54 4.89 -14.71
CA ALA A 24 7.86 3.89 -13.69
C ALA A 24 6.99 2.64 -13.88
N ASP A 25 7.50 1.47 -13.48
CA ASP A 25 6.76 0.20 -13.63
C ASP A 25 5.61 0.07 -12.64
N ALA A 26 5.75 0.69 -11.47
CA ALA A 26 4.77 0.66 -10.38
C ALA A 26 5.12 1.73 -9.35
N PHE A 27 4.21 1.98 -8.43
CA PHE A 27 4.48 2.86 -7.29
C PHE A 27 3.91 2.29 -5.99
N ALA A 28 4.48 2.74 -4.88
CA ALA A 28 4.09 2.34 -3.54
C ALA A 28 4.11 3.54 -2.59
N ALA A 29 3.34 3.46 -1.52
CA ALA A 29 3.34 4.47 -0.49
C ALA A 29 3.07 3.86 0.89
N MET A 30 3.76 4.38 1.92
CA MET A 30 3.48 4.09 3.32
C MET A 30 2.34 4.96 3.82
N ALA A 31 1.66 4.50 4.89
CA ALA A 31 0.65 5.29 5.58
C ALA A 31 1.26 6.58 6.16
N PRO A 32 0.48 7.66 6.29
CA PRO A 32 0.95 8.86 6.96
C PRO A 32 1.23 8.55 8.42
N CYS A 33 2.37 9.01 8.92
CA CYS A 33 2.87 8.64 10.25
C CYS A 33 2.77 9.76 11.28
N PHE A 34 2.38 10.97 10.89
CA PHE A 34 2.18 12.08 11.80
C PHE A 34 0.72 12.19 12.25
N PHE A 35 -0.20 12.45 11.32
CA PHE A 35 -1.64 12.29 11.55
C PHE A 35 -2.04 10.90 11.06
N LYS A 36 -1.99 9.93 11.98
CA LYS A 36 -2.18 8.53 11.63
C LYS A 36 -3.65 8.20 11.36
N PRO A 37 -3.95 7.40 10.32
CA PRO A 37 -5.30 6.88 10.16
C PRO A 37 -5.67 5.99 11.33
N SER A 38 -6.91 6.09 11.81
CA SER A 38 -7.41 5.32 12.94
C SER A 38 -8.29 4.13 12.51
N SER A 39 -8.60 4.03 11.22
CA SER A 39 -9.43 2.96 10.66
C SER A 39 -8.97 2.60 9.25
N VAL A 40 -9.39 1.42 8.79
CA VAL A 40 -9.16 1.00 7.40
C VAL A 40 -9.81 1.98 6.43
N LYS A 41 -10.99 2.50 6.77
CA LYS A 41 -11.66 3.52 5.95
C LYS A 41 -10.81 4.78 5.81
N ASP A 42 -10.25 5.28 6.89
CA ASP A 42 -9.38 6.47 6.85
C ASP A 42 -8.15 6.23 5.95
N LEU A 43 -7.59 5.02 6.01
CA LEU A 43 -6.45 4.64 5.19
C LEU A 43 -6.84 4.58 3.70
N VAL A 44 -8.00 4.01 3.39
CA VAL A 44 -8.55 3.99 2.01
C VAL A 44 -8.80 5.40 1.52
N ASP A 45 -9.41 6.26 2.33
CA ASP A 45 -9.71 7.66 1.97
C ASP A 45 -8.41 8.44 1.72
N PHE A 46 -7.35 8.16 2.45
CA PHE A 46 -6.05 8.79 2.23
C PHE A 46 -5.42 8.36 0.90
N PHE A 47 -5.42 7.07 0.60
CA PHE A 47 -4.73 6.54 -0.58
C PHE A 47 -5.53 6.64 -1.89
N THR A 48 -6.84 6.70 -1.84
CA THR A 48 -7.67 6.73 -3.06
C THR A 48 -7.27 7.84 -4.03
N PRO A 49 -7.14 9.12 -3.59
CA PRO A 49 -6.71 10.17 -4.52
C PRO A 49 -5.27 9.98 -5.03
N ILE A 50 -4.40 9.39 -4.22
CA ILE A 50 -3.01 9.12 -4.61
C ILE A 50 -2.98 8.07 -5.72
N ALA A 51 -3.68 6.96 -5.55
CA ALA A 51 -3.77 5.90 -6.55
C ALA A 51 -4.42 6.41 -7.85
N GLN A 52 -5.47 7.21 -7.73
CA GLN A 52 -6.17 7.80 -8.88
C GLN A 52 -5.33 8.85 -9.61
N SER A 53 -4.28 9.39 -9.00
CA SER A 53 -3.35 10.32 -9.63
C SER A 53 -2.41 9.65 -10.64
N ALA A 54 -2.25 8.33 -10.55
CA ALA A 54 -1.46 7.52 -11.48
C ALA A 54 -2.24 6.24 -11.85
N PRO A 55 -3.38 6.38 -12.55
CA PRO A 55 -4.31 5.26 -12.75
C PRO A 55 -3.75 4.15 -13.63
N ASP A 56 -2.74 4.45 -14.46
CA ASP A 56 -2.14 3.49 -15.39
C ASP A 56 -1.01 2.67 -14.76
N LEU A 57 -0.56 3.02 -13.54
CA LEU A 57 0.46 2.28 -12.82
C LEU A 57 -0.11 1.39 -11.74
N PRO A 58 0.43 0.16 -11.56
CA PRO A 58 0.13 -0.67 -10.40
C PRO A 58 0.53 0.04 -9.10
N PHE A 59 -0.37 0.00 -8.11
CA PHE A 59 -0.16 0.58 -6.79
C PHE A 59 -0.03 -0.52 -5.73
N TYR A 60 0.99 -0.39 -4.86
CA TYR A 60 1.23 -1.26 -3.72
C TYR A 60 1.14 -0.47 -2.42
N TYR A 61 0.33 -0.94 -1.47
CA TYR A 61 0.39 -0.41 -0.11
C TYR A 61 1.66 -0.89 0.59
N TYR A 62 2.50 0.03 1.05
CA TYR A 62 3.71 -0.31 1.80
C TYR A 62 3.38 -0.38 3.29
N ASN A 63 3.14 -1.60 3.78
CA ASN A 63 2.86 -1.87 5.20
C ASN A 63 4.17 -2.05 5.97
N MET A 64 4.50 -1.08 6.83
CA MET A 64 5.67 -1.11 7.70
C MET A 64 5.32 -0.51 9.07
N PRO A 65 4.55 -1.23 9.91
CA PRO A 65 4.03 -0.68 11.16
C PRO A 65 5.11 -0.27 12.16
N SER A 66 6.29 -0.91 12.12
CA SER A 66 7.41 -0.52 12.98
C SER A 66 7.91 0.90 12.73
N MET A 67 7.73 1.44 11.53
CA MET A 67 8.15 2.79 11.16
C MET A 67 7.00 3.79 11.19
N THR A 68 5.82 3.38 10.72
CA THR A 68 4.67 4.29 10.63
C THR A 68 3.86 4.38 11.92
N GLY A 69 3.90 3.35 12.76
CA GLY A 69 3.01 3.22 13.91
C GLY A 69 1.54 2.96 13.51
N VAL A 70 1.30 2.58 12.25
CA VAL A 70 -0.04 2.26 11.73
C VAL A 70 -0.15 0.75 11.62
N SER A 71 -1.00 0.14 12.47
CA SER A 71 -1.19 -1.31 12.56
C SER A 71 -2.64 -1.68 12.23
N LEU A 72 -3.10 -1.24 11.07
CA LEU A 72 -4.43 -1.57 10.55
C LEU A 72 -4.37 -2.86 9.73
N SER A 73 -5.50 -3.58 9.66
CA SER A 73 -5.59 -4.84 8.89
C SER A 73 -5.28 -4.63 7.43
N VAL A 74 -4.19 -5.23 6.94
CA VAL A 74 -3.82 -5.17 5.53
C VAL A 74 -4.80 -5.93 4.65
N PRO A 75 -5.27 -7.16 5.02
CA PRO A 75 -6.30 -7.84 4.23
C PRO A 75 -7.56 -6.99 4.05
N SER A 76 -8.04 -6.38 5.13
CA SER A 76 -9.22 -5.50 5.06
C SER A 76 -8.97 -4.27 4.18
N PHE A 77 -7.78 -3.69 4.24
CA PHE A 77 -7.42 -2.57 3.38
C PHE A 77 -7.42 -2.97 1.90
N LEU A 78 -6.86 -4.12 1.56
CA LEU A 78 -6.82 -4.60 0.18
C LEU A 78 -8.23 -4.79 -0.38
N ILE A 79 -9.13 -5.40 0.39
CA ILE A 79 -10.52 -5.61 -0.03
C ILE A 79 -11.26 -4.28 -0.19
N GLU A 80 -11.23 -3.44 0.82
CA GLU A 80 -11.96 -2.16 0.79
C GLU A 80 -11.34 -1.18 -0.21
N GLY A 81 -10.01 -1.13 -0.26
CA GLY A 81 -9.28 -0.25 -1.17
C GLY A 81 -9.50 -0.58 -2.64
N LYS A 82 -9.61 -1.85 -2.98
CA LYS A 82 -9.84 -2.28 -4.37
C LYS A 82 -11.13 -1.70 -4.96
N LYS A 83 -12.12 -1.42 -4.14
CA LYS A 83 -13.40 -0.83 -4.57
C LYS A 83 -13.25 0.56 -5.16
N THR A 84 -12.27 1.34 -4.68
CA THR A 84 -12.03 2.74 -5.11
C THR A 84 -10.71 2.94 -5.84
N MET A 85 -9.81 1.96 -5.77
CA MET A 85 -8.49 1.99 -6.39
C MET A 85 -8.33 0.76 -7.30
N PRO A 86 -8.83 0.81 -8.55
CA PRO A 86 -8.74 -0.34 -9.47
C PRO A 86 -7.29 -0.78 -9.72
N ASN A 87 -6.34 0.14 -9.63
CA ASN A 87 -4.91 -0.12 -9.81
C ASN A 87 -4.19 -0.61 -8.53
N LEU A 88 -4.91 -0.82 -7.42
CA LEU A 88 -4.34 -1.47 -6.24
C LEU A 88 -4.13 -2.96 -6.53
N VAL A 89 -2.87 -3.38 -6.60
CA VAL A 89 -2.51 -4.76 -6.97
C VAL A 89 -1.95 -5.59 -5.83
N GLY A 90 -1.58 -4.97 -4.71
CA GLY A 90 -1.02 -5.72 -3.61
C GLY A 90 -0.40 -4.86 -2.53
N THR A 91 0.49 -5.48 -1.78
CA THR A 91 1.19 -4.83 -0.66
C THR A 91 2.68 -5.21 -0.64
N LYS A 92 3.52 -4.25 -0.27
CA LYS A 92 4.86 -4.57 0.24
C LYS A 92 4.71 -4.77 1.75
N PHE A 93 4.85 -6.01 2.20
CA PHE A 93 4.57 -6.42 3.56
C PHE A 93 5.88 -6.53 4.35
N THR A 94 6.22 -5.46 5.08
CA THR A 94 7.43 -5.37 5.91
C THR A 94 7.04 -5.47 7.38
N HIS A 95 6.67 -6.68 7.78
CA HIS A 95 6.22 -7.01 9.13
C HIS A 95 6.40 -8.50 9.39
N ASN A 96 6.56 -8.88 10.66
CA ASN A 96 6.78 -10.28 11.04
C ASN A 96 5.50 -11.09 11.28
N ASN A 97 4.33 -10.50 11.07
CA ASN A 97 3.05 -11.20 11.22
C ASN A 97 2.77 -12.06 9.96
N LEU A 98 3.32 -13.29 9.96
CA LEU A 98 3.18 -14.20 8.83
C LEU A 98 1.74 -14.70 8.64
N MET A 99 0.92 -14.72 9.69
CA MET A 99 -0.50 -15.07 9.56
C MET A 99 -1.23 -14.05 8.70
N GLU A 100 -1.07 -12.76 9.01
CA GLU A 100 -1.67 -11.68 8.23
C GLU A 100 -1.14 -11.65 6.79
N MET A 101 0.15 -11.92 6.60
CA MET A 101 0.73 -12.05 5.26
C MET A 101 0.07 -13.20 4.48
N GLY A 102 -0.14 -14.34 5.13
CA GLY A 102 -0.85 -15.48 4.53
C GLY A 102 -2.28 -15.14 4.14
N GLU A 103 -3.00 -14.41 4.99
CA GLU A 103 -4.34 -13.93 4.68
C GLU A 103 -4.34 -13.04 3.42
N CYS A 104 -3.36 -12.14 3.28
CA CYS A 104 -3.23 -11.31 2.08
C CYS A 104 -3.03 -12.15 0.81
N LEU A 105 -2.22 -13.20 0.89
CA LEU A 105 -1.93 -14.08 -0.24
C LEU A 105 -3.15 -14.88 -0.70
N GLU A 106 -4.04 -15.22 0.23
CA GLU A 106 -5.22 -16.05 -0.07
C GLU A 106 -6.45 -15.24 -0.51
N LEU A 107 -6.44 -13.92 -0.33
CA LEU A 107 -7.57 -13.07 -0.70
C LEU A 107 -7.99 -13.26 -2.16
N ASN A 108 -9.31 -13.44 -2.37
CA ASN A 108 -9.89 -13.55 -3.71
C ASN A 108 -9.15 -14.55 -4.61
N ASN A 109 -8.79 -15.71 -4.07
CA ASN A 109 -8.04 -16.76 -4.77
C ASN A 109 -6.66 -16.30 -5.29
N GLY A 110 -5.94 -15.50 -4.50
CA GLY A 110 -4.61 -15.04 -4.83
C GLY A 110 -4.56 -13.85 -5.78
N GLU A 111 -5.61 -13.02 -5.77
CA GLU A 111 -5.66 -11.81 -6.62
C GLU A 111 -4.54 -10.83 -6.34
N PHE A 112 -4.12 -10.69 -5.07
CA PHE A 112 -3.17 -9.67 -4.66
C PHE A 112 -1.74 -10.20 -4.62
N GLU A 113 -0.80 -9.39 -5.09
CA GLU A 113 0.62 -9.64 -4.92
C GLU A 113 1.07 -9.22 -3.51
N VAL A 114 1.91 -10.04 -2.89
CA VAL A 114 2.53 -9.73 -1.62
C VAL A 114 4.04 -9.77 -1.79
N LEU A 115 4.67 -8.60 -1.68
CA LEU A 115 6.12 -8.46 -1.73
C LEU A 115 6.64 -8.46 -0.29
N HIS A 116 7.35 -9.51 0.10
CA HIS A 116 7.87 -9.64 1.45
C HIS A 116 9.07 -8.73 1.67
N GLY A 117 9.01 -7.86 2.67
CA GLY A 117 10.05 -6.89 2.97
C GLY A 117 10.74 -7.08 4.32
N TYR A 118 10.45 -8.17 5.04
CA TYR A 118 11.05 -8.48 6.33
C TYR A 118 12.11 -9.56 6.16
N ASP A 119 13.30 -9.14 5.76
CA ASP A 119 14.37 -10.01 5.27
C ASP A 119 14.91 -10.98 6.32
N GLU A 120 14.76 -10.65 7.60
CA GLU A 120 15.21 -11.46 8.73
C GLU A 120 14.51 -12.83 8.81
N ILE A 121 13.34 -12.95 8.19
CA ILE A 121 12.56 -14.19 8.18
C ILE A 121 12.35 -14.74 6.77
N LEU A 122 13.26 -14.46 5.87
CA LEU A 122 13.14 -14.81 4.45
C LEU A 122 13.00 -16.33 4.20
N HIS A 123 13.45 -17.15 5.14
CA HIS A 123 13.42 -18.63 5.03
C HIS A 123 12.12 -19.26 5.58
N TYR A 124 11.18 -18.48 6.06
CA TYR A 124 9.96 -19.00 6.71
C TYR A 124 8.68 -18.78 5.87
#